data_548ce31e535276dfcb3545b591cb7c31
#
_entry.id   548ce31e535276dfcb3545b591cb7c31
#
_cell.length_a   1.000
_cell.length_b   1.000
_cell.length_c   1.000
_cell.angle_alpha   90.00
_cell.angle_beta   90.00
_cell.angle_gamma   90.00
#
_symmetry.space_group_name_H-M   'P 1'
#
loop_
_entity.id
_entity.type
_entity.pdbx_description
1 polymer ?
#
loop_
_entity_poly.entity_id
_entity_poly.type
_entity_poly.pdbx_seq_one_letter_code
_entity_poly.pdbx_strand_id
1 'polypeptide(L)'
;MGSQKSVSFGDPPGREVRSQSKIKKVNFRLYLITDRKLVARCSLAAAVEEALKGGVKAVQLREKDLEIRELLQMAYKMREITKKYKAKLFINDRVDIALAVDADGVHLGQSSIPPSAVRKVAGNKLIIGASTHGIKEALETEKSGADFITFGPIYKTPSKLKYGKPPGIDVLRKVKSKVSIPVFAIGGIKTDMVKEVMDAGADGIALISGILGAEDIAERTREFLRVLK
;
A
#
# COMPACT_ATOMS: atom_id res chain seq x y z
N MET A 1 -39.81 47.48 -20.39
CA MET A 1 -38.80 46.82 -21.26
C MET A 1 -37.45 47.06 -20.65
N GLY A 2 -37.00 46.12 -19.82
CA GLY A 2 -35.70 46.17 -19.09
C GLY A 2 -34.72 45.19 -19.69
N SER A 3 -33.65 45.73 -20.26
CA SER A 3 -32.58 44.98 -20.89
C SER A 3 -31.70 44.33 -19.84
N GLN A 4 -31.68 43.00 -19.77
CA GLN A 4 -30.71 42.23 -18.93
C GLN A 4 -29.36 42.22 -19.61
N LYS A 5 -28.35 42.83 -19.00
CA LYS A 5 -26.95 42.71 -19.38
C LYS A 5 -26.42 41.36 -18.92
N SER A 6 -25.99 40.50 -19.82
CA SER A 6 -25.25 39.27 -19.56
C SER A 6 -23.84 39.60 -19.05
N VAL A 7 -23.49 39.11 -17.87
CA VAL A 7 -22.13 39.19 -17.33
C VAL A 7 -21.36 37.96 -17.85
N SER A 8 -20.36 38.19 -18.71
CA SER A 8 -19.44 37.17 -19.14
C SER A 8 -18.36 36.97 -18.02
N PHE A 9 -18.28 35.78 -17.48
CA PHE A 9 -17.14 35.38 -16.63
C PHE A 9 -15.97 35.06 -17.57
N GLY A 10 -14.94 35.89 -17.50
CA GLY A 10 -13.65 35.61 -18.15
C GLY A 10 -12.98 34.38 -17.58
N ASP A 11 -12.30 33.62 -18.44
CA ASP A 11 -11.49 32.45 -18.07
C ASP A 11 -10.42 32.84 -17.02
N PRO A 12 -10.18 31.99 -16.02
CA PRO A 12 -9.11 32.23 -15.05
C PRO A 12 -7.74 32.13 -15.73
N PRO A 13 -6.77 32.98 -15.33
CA PRO A 13 -5.43 32.97 -15.91
C PRO A 13 -4.75 31.63 -15.80
N GLY A 14 -4.02 31.29 -16.89
CA GLY A 14 -3.38 30.00 -17.10
C GLY A 14 -2.63 29.46 -15.89
N ARG A 15 -2.89 28.20 -15.54
CA ARG A 15 -2.11 27.44 -14.57
C ARG A 15 -0.68 27.33 -15.09
N GLU A 16 0.25 28.02 -14.43
CA GLU A 16 1.67 27.72 -14.54
C GLU A 16 1.91 26.22 -14.34
N VAL A 17 2.53 25.61 -15.32
CA VAL A 17 3.02 24.23 -15.25
C VAL A 17 4.12 24.19 -14.16
N ARG A 18 3.71 23.90 -12.94
CA ARG A 18 4.63 23.69 -11.83
C ARG A 18 5.55 22.53 -12.18
N SER A 19 6.85 22.78 -12.03
CA SER A 19 7.99 21.89 -12.18
C SER A 19 7.63 20.43 -11.84
N GLN A 20 8.09 19.51 -12.70
CA GLN A 20 8.03 18.07 -12.52
C GLN A 20 8.57 17.70 -11.13
N SER A 21 7.68 17.55 -10.15
CA SER A 21 8.02 16.97 -8.87
C SER A 21 8.44 15.52 -9.14
N LYS A 22 9.66 15.16 -8.70
CA LYS A 22 10.18 13.79 -8.82
C LYS A 22 9.09 12.81 -8.39
N ILE A 23 8.58 12.01 -9.31
CA ILE A 23 7.63 10.93 -9.03
C ILE A 23 8.29 10.06 -7.97
N LYS A 24 7.68 9.94 -6.80
CA LYS A 24 8.19 9.10 -5.72
C LYS A 24 8.13 7.65 -6.19
N LYS A 25 9.26 7.04 -6.50
CA LYS A 25 9.31 5.68 -7.04
C LYS A 25 8.96 4.64 -5.97
N VAL A 26 8.17 3.65 -6.37
CA VAL A 26 8.00 2.39 -5.63
C VAL A 26 9.27 1.57 -5.85
N ASN A 27 10.15 1.53 -4.84
CA ASN A 27 11.49 0.94 -4.92
C ASN A 27 11.73 -0.13 -3.84
N PHE A 28 10.70 -0.88 -3.52
CA PHE A 28 10.73 -2.00 -2.59
C PHE A 28 10.08 -3.23 -3.24
N ARG A 29 10.41 -4.43 -2.77
CA ARG A 29 9.84 -5.69 -3.26
C ARG A 29 9.10 -6.47 -2.18
N LEU A 30 9.33 -6.13 -0.91
CA LEU A 30 8.64 -6.67 0.25
C LEU A 30 7.88 -5.55 0.95
N TYR A 31 6.56 -5.71 1.06
CA TYR A 31 5.64 -4.77 1.68
C TYR A 31 5.03 -5.41 2.94
N LEU A 32 5.45 -4.96 4.11
CA LEU A 32 4.89 -5.42 5.38
C LEU A 32 3.61 -4.67 5.70
N ILE A 33 2.53 -5.38 6.00
CA ILE A 33 1.26 -4.80 6.45
C ILE A 33 1.06 -5.20 7.91
N THR A 34 0.73 -4.23 8.76
CA THR A 34 0.56 -4.50 10.19
C THR A 34 -0.80 -5.13 10.52
N ASP A 35 -0.80 -5.94 11.56
CA ASP A 35 -1.95 -6.42 12.31
C ASP A 35 -1.46 -6.73 13.73
N ARG A 36 -1.74 -5.82 14.69
CA ARG A 36 -1.25 -5.96 16.06
C ARG A 36 -1.79 -7.20 16.79
N LYS A 37 -2.89 -7.77 16.32
CA LYS A 37 -3.49 -8.98 16.91
C LYS A 37 -2.66 -10.24 16.66
N LEU A 38 -1.76 -10.20 15.69
CA LEU A 38 -0.83 -11.29 15.40
C LEU A 38 0.46 -11.22 16.23
N VAL A 39 0.68 -10.09 16.91
CA VAL A 39 1.90 -9.87 17.70
C VAL A 39 1.61 -10.19 19.17
N ALA A 40 1.89 -11.42 19.58
CA ALA A 40 1.58 -11.88 20.94
C ALA A 40 2.70 -11.61 21.97
N ARG A 41 3.96 -11.47 21.52
CA ARG A 41 5.16 -11.49 22.40
C ARG A 41 5.74 -10.10 22.68
N CYS A 42 5.35 -9.07 21.92
CA CYS A 42 5.89 -7.72 22.06
C CYS A 42 4.90 -6.68 21.55
N SER A 43 5.24 -5.40 21.67
CA SER A 43 4.43 -4.35 21.06
C SER A 43 4.54 -4.38 19.53
N LEU A 44 3.51 -3.87 18.81
CA LEU A 44 3.57 -3.75 17.36
C LEU A 44 4.79 -2.94 16.89
N ALA A 45 5.16 -1.91 17.63
CA ALA A 45 6.34 -1.09 17.32
C ALA A 45 7.64 -1.91 17.36
N ALA A 46 7.81 -2.77 18.37
CA ALA A 46 8.95 -3.66 18.46
C ALA A 46 8.97 -4.70 17.33
N ALA A 47 7.81 -5.31 17.02
CA ALA A 47 7.70 -6.27 15.93
C ALA A 47 8.05 -5.65 14.56
N VAL A 48 7.58 -4.43 14.31
CA VAL A 48 7.92 -3.69 13.07
C VAL A 48 9.40 -3.34 13.05
N GLU A 49 9.99 -2.95 14.19
CA GLU A 49 11.43 -2.67 14.26
C GLU A 49 12.27 -3.92 13.96
N GLU A 50 11.88 -5.10 14.47
CA GLU A 50 12.53 -6.37 14.11
C GLU A 50 12.42 -6.69 12.61
N ALA A 51 11.27 -6.48 12.00
CA ALA A 51 11.12 -6.64 10.55
C ALA A 51 12.02 -5.67 9.76
N LEU A 52 12.15 -4.43 10.22
CA LEU A 52 13.05 -3.42 9.62
C LEU A 52 14.54 -3.80 9.79
N LYS A 53 14.94 -4.35 10.94
CA LYS A 53 16.28 -4.95 11.13
C LYS A 53 16.51 -6.13 10.18
N GLY A 54 15.46 -6.91 9.89
CA GLY A 54 15.49 -7.97 8.89
C GLY A 54 15.63 -7.49 7.45
N GLY A 55 15.38 -6.19 7.19
CA GLY A 55 15.59 -5.56 5.89
C GLY A 55 14.34 -5.08 5.16
N VAL A 56 13.15 -5.11 5.77
CA VAL A 56 11.93 -4.49 5.22
C VAL A 56 12.20 -3.01 4.88
N LYS A 57 11.72 -2.56 3.72
CA LYS A 57 11.86 -1.16 3.26
C LYS A 57 10.53 -0.45 3.05
N ALA A 58 9.41 -1.13 3.27
CA ALA A 58 8.08 -0.52 3.21
C ALA A 58 7.13 -1.17 4.22
N VAL A 59 6.46 -0.36 5.02
CA VAL A 59 5.52 -0.78 6.07
C VAL A 59 4.20 -0.04 5.89
N GLN A 60 3.10 -0.77 5.94
CA GLN A 60 1.76 -0.21 6.02
C GLN A 60 1.23 -0.35 7.44
N LEU A 61 0.93 0.77 8.10
CA LEU A 61 0.19 0.78 9.35
C LEU A 61 -1.30 0.59 9.06
N ARG A 62 -1.83 -0.59 9.45
CA ARG A 62 -3.21 -0.99 9.19
C ARG A 62 -3.86 -1.58 10.44
N GLU A 63 -4.32 -0.71 11.32
CA GLU A 63 -5.02 -1.06 12.56
C GLU A 63 -6.43 -0.46 12.50
N LYS A 64 -7.37 -1.21 11.88
CA LYS A 64 -8.71 -0.71 11.53
C LYS A 64 -9.65 -0.49 12.72
N ASP A 65 -9.31 -1.03 13.86
CA ASP A 65 -10.12 -1.02 15.09
C ASP A 65 -9.54 -0.09 16.16
N LEU A 66 -8.51 0.71 15.82
CA LEU A 66 -8.04 1.77 16.68
C LEU A 66 -8.87 3.04 16.51
N GLU A 67 -9.13 3.69 17.61
CA GLU A 67 -9.66 5.06 17.62
C GLU A 67 -8.67 6.02 16.95
N ILE A 68 -9.21 7.10 16.38
CA ILE A 68 -8.43 8.01 15.53
C ILE A 68 -7.20 8.60 16.24
N ARG A 69 -7.33 8.94 17.53
CA ARG A 69 -6.22 9.51 18.34
C ARG A 69 -5.14 8.46 18.60
N GLU A 70 -5.52 7.23 18.89
CA GLU A 70 -4.60 6.12 19.11
C GLU A 70 -3.85 5.77 17.82
N LEU A 71 -4.57 5.74 16.69
CA LEU A 71 -3.97 5.52 15.38
C LEU A 71 -2.94 6.60 15.03
N LEU A 72 -3.25 7.87 15.32
CA LEU A 72 -2.33 8.99 15.09
C LEU A 72 -1.07 8.86 15.94
N GLN A 73 -1.19 8.55 17.23
CA GLN A 73 -0.05 8.34 18.13
C GLN A 73 0.83 7.17 17.63
N MET A 74 0.20 6.07 17.23
CA MET A 74 0.90 4.93 16.66
C MET A 74 1.59 5.28 15.33
N ALA A 75 0.95 6.09 14.49
CA ALA A 75 1.53 6.54 13.23
C ALA A 75 2.77 7.41 13.44
N TYR A 76 2.80 8.30 14.42
CA TYR A 76 4.01 9.04 14.80
C TYR A 76 5.13 8.09 15.22
N LYS A 77 4.82 7.11 16.09
CA LYS A 77 5.80 6.09 16.51
C LYS A 77 6.35 5.29 15.33
N MET A 78 5.49 4.86 14.42
CA MET A 78 5.89 4.15 13.20
C MET A 78 6.74 5.02 12.28
N ARG A 79 6.46 6.35 12.20
CA ARG A 79 7.26 7.29 11.41
C ARG A 79 8.69 7.40 11.94
N GLU A 80 8.85 7.53 13.25
CA GLU A 80 10.18 7.56 13.89
C GLU A 80 10.98 6.30 13.55
N ILE A 81 10.39 5.13 13.76
CA ILE A 81 11.04 3.85 13.53
C ILE A 81 11.39 3.69 12.04
N THR A 82 10.43 3.90 11.13
CA THR A 82 10.68 3.73 9.69
C THR A 82 11.75 4.71 9.17
N LYS A 83 11.80 5.93 9.68
CA LYS A 83 12.82 6.93 9.34
C LYS A 83 14.21 6.48 9.76
N LYS A 84 14.37 5.91 10.97
CA LYS A 84 15.63 5.35 11.47
C LYS A 84 16.21 4.30 10.52
N TYR A 85 15.36 3.45 9.93
CA TYR A 85 15.77 2.36 9.01
C TYR A 85 15.69 2.75 7.54
N LYS A 86 15.44 4.03 7.21
CA LYS A 86 15.27 4.53 5.82
C LYS A 86 14.22 3.71 5.06
N ALA A 87 13.14 3.32 5.74
CA ALA A 87 12.01 2.61 5.18
C ALA A 87 10.83 3.54 4.94
N LYS A 88 9.97 3.20 3.99
CA LYS A 88 8.75 3.93 3.68
C LYS A 88 7.64 3.56 4.65
N LEU A 89 6.88 4.56 5.08
CA LEU A 89 5.66 4.38 5.84
C LEU A 89 4.44 4.70 4.98
N PHE A 90 3.50 3.79 4.98
CA PHE A 90 2.17 3.96 4.40
C PHE A 90 1.10 3.89 5.49
N ILE A 91 0.09 4.75 5.42
CA ILE A 91 -1.06 4.70 6.32
C ILE A 91 -2.25 4.11 5.57
N ASN A 92 -2.95 3.16 6.18
CA ASN A 92 -4.14 2.58 5.59
C ASN A 92 -5.32 3.56 5.64
N ASP A 93 -5.96 3.84 4.51
CA ASP A 93 -7.15 4.66 4.29
C ASP A 93 -7.06 6.15 4.73
N ARG A 94 -6.33 6.47 5.78
CA ARG A 94 -6.33 7.78 6.43
C ARG A 94 -5.31 8.75 5.83
N VAL A 95 -5.75 9.46 4.78
CA VAL A 95 -4.94 10.49 4.07
C VAL A 95 -4.53 11.63 5.00
N ASP A 96 -5.43 12.04 5.88
CA ASP A 96 -5.19 13.08 6.89
C ASP A 96 -4.07 12.70 7.86
N ILE A 97 -4.08 11.48 8.41
CA ILE A 97 -3.01 10.96 9.26
C ILE A 97 -1.70 10.83 8.47
N ALA A 98 -1.77 10.31 7.23
CA ALA A 98 -0.59 10.18 6.39
C ALA A 98 0.11 11.53 6.16
N LEU A 99 -0.66 12.60 5.94
CA LEU A 99 -0.13 13.96 5.80
C LEU A 99 0.39 14.51 7.14
N ALA A 100 -0.34 14.27 8.25
CA ALA A 100 0.04 14.78 9.57
C ALA A 100 1.37 14.21 10.09
N VAL A 101 1.71 12.96 9.73
CA VAL A 101 2.94 12.29 10.19
C VAL A 101 4.06 12.28 9.13
N ASP A 102 3.91 13.02 8.04
CA ASP A 102 4.84 13.01 6.90
C ASP A 102 5.13 11.57 6.40
N ALA A 103 4.08 10.75 6.30
CA ALA A 103 4.21 9.42 5.73
C ALA A 103 4.63 9.48 4.25
N ASP A 104 5.25 8.41 3.76
CA ASP A 104 5.63 8.32 2.35
C ASP A 104 4.44 8.09 1.43
N GLY A 105 3.36 7.48 1.96
CA GLY A 105 2.19 7.17 1.18
C GLY A 105 0.96 6.78 1.99
N VAL A 106 -0.09 6.49 1.25
CA VAL A 106 -1.37 5.95 1.74
C VAL A 106 -1.70 4.68 0.97
N HIS A 107 -2.35 3.73 1.63
CA HIS A 107 -2.86 2.52 0.97
C HIS A 107 -4.37 2.42 1.11
N LEU A 108 -5.05 2.35 -0.01
CA LEU A 108 -6.51 2.41 -0.11
C LEU A 108 -7.12 1.01 -0.23
N GLY A 109 -8.15 0.75 0.55
CA GLY A 109 -8.99 -0.44 0.39
C GLY A 109 -10.10 -0.22 -0.65
N GLN A 110 -10.92 -1.25 -0.91
CA GLN A 110 -12.03 -1.16 -1.86
C GLN A 110 -13.13 -0.16 -1.43
N SER A 111 -13.33 0.00 -0.13
CA SER A 111 -14.32 0.95 0.43
C SER A 111 -13.76 2.33 0.71
N SER A 112 -12.48 2.57 0.38
CA SER A 112 -11.82 3.86 0.57
C SER A 112 -12.24 4.86 -0.50
N ILE A 113 -11.92 6.13 -0.27
CA ILE A 113 -12.02 7.14 -1.34
C ILE A 113 -11.10 6.76 -2.51
N PRO A 114 -11.48 7.06 -3.78
CA PRO A 114 -10.69 6.65 -4.93
C PRO A 114 -9.33 7.38 -4.99
N PRO A 115 -8.31 6.78 -5.64
CA PRO A 115 -6.99 7.43 -5.82
C PRO A 115 -7.05 8.84 -6.37
N SER A 116 -7.97 9.13 -7.30
CA SER A 116 -8.18 10.46 -7.88
C SER A 116 -8.61 11.51 -6.84
N ALA A 117 -9.40 11.13 -5.84
CA ALA A 117 -9.76 12.02 -4.75
C ALA A 117 -8.56 12.31 -3.83
N VAL A 118 -7.73 11.28 -3.55
CA VAL A 118 -6.48 11.46 -2.79
C VAL A 118 -5.53 12.41 -3.52
N ARG A 119 -5.41 12.28 -4.86
CA ARG A 119 -4.59 13.20 -5.67
C ARG A 119 -5.06 14.65 -5.57
N LYS A 120 -6.36 14.90 -5.51
CA LYS A 120 -6.90 16.27 -5.33
C LYS A 120 -6.47 16.87 -3.99
N VAL A 121 -6.42 16.07 -2.92
CA VAL A 121 -6.07 16.52 -1.56
C VAL A 121 -4.56 16.59 -1.34
N ALA A 122 -3.84 15.54 -1.70
CA ALA A 122 -2.43 15.36 -1.39
C ALA A 122 -1.48 15.73 -2.55
N GLY A 123 -2.00 15.91 -3.76
CA GLY A 123 -1.16 16.11 -4.96
C GLY A 123 -0.19 14.94 -5.12
N ASN A 124 1.09 15.27 -5.35
CA ASN A 124 2.17 14.29 -5.46
C ASN A 124 2.95 14.08 -4.15
N LYS A 125 2.42 14.54 -3.02
CA LYS A 125 3.08 14.38 -1.72
C LYS A 125 3.11 12.93 -1.23
N LEU A 126 2.08 12.13 -1.60
CA LEU A 126 1.93 10.75 -1.17
C LEU A 126 2.04 9.79 -2.36
N ILE A 127 2.71 8.65 -2.13
CA ILE A 127 2.59 7.45 -2.97
C ILE A 127 1.23 6.84 -2.65
N ILE A 128 0.44 6.48 -3.65
CA ILE A 128 -0.87 5.87 -3.49
C ILE A 128 -0.80 4.40 -3.88
N GLY A 129 -0.88 3.52 -2.89
CA GLY A 129 -1.16 2.11 -3.09
C GLY A 129 -2.65 1.82 -3.02
N ALA A 130 -3.12 0.78 -3.68
CA ALA A 130 -4.51 0.34 -3.55
C ALA A 130 -4.64 -1.19 -3.64
N SER A 131 -5.63 -1.72 -2.92
CA SER A 131 -5.95 -3.16 -2.93
C SER A 131 -6.89 -3.48 -4.08
N THR A 132 -6.59 -4.55 -4.85
CA THR A 132 -7.41 -5.02 -5.96
C THR A 132 -7.57 -6.53 -5.95
N HIS A 133 -8.68 -7.04 -6.53
CA HIS A 133 -9.05 -8.46 -6.49
C HIS A 133 -9.42 -9.00 -7.88
N GLY A 134 -9.46 -8.15 -8.89
CA GLY A 134 -9.80 -8.51 -10.27
C GLY A 134 -9.15 -7.60 -11.31
N ILE A 135 -9.16 -8.03 -12.59
CA ILE A 135 -8.53 -7.31 -13.70
C ILE A 135 -9.17 -5.94 -13.91
N LYS A 136 -10.50 -5.89 -13.93
CA LYS A 136 -11.27 -4.64 -14.13
C LYS A 136 -10.93 -3.62 -13.05
N GLU A 137 -10.93 -4.06 -11.81
CA GLU A 137 -10.60 -3.23 -10.65
C GLU A 137 -9.16 -2.70 -10.71
N ALA A 138 -8.19 -3.54 -11.12
CA ALA A 138 -6.80 -3.13 -11.29
C ALA A 138 -6.64 -2.03 -12.34
N LEU A 139 -7.30 -2.16 -13.50
CA LEU A 139 -7.29 -1.16 -14.57
C LEU A 139 -7.96 0.17 -14.14
N GLU A 140 -9.10 0.10 -13.47
CA GLU A 140 -9.79 1.28 -12.95
C GLU A 140 -8.97 2.01 -11.89
N THR A 141 -8.29 1.25 -11.03
CA THR A 141 -7.41 1.77 -9.97
C THR A 141 -6.18 2.48 -10.56
N GLU A 142 -5.52 1.88 -11.56
CA GLU A 142 -4.43 2.51 -12.29
C GLU A 142 -4.89 3.81 -12.97
N LYS A 143 -6.00 3.75 -13.73
CA LYS A 143 -6.58 4.94 -14.40
C LYS A 143 -6.97 6.04 -13.40
N SER A 144 -7.36 5.67 -12.19
CA SER A 144 -7.69 6.61 -11.11
C SER A 144 -6.45 7.26 -10.46
N GLY A 145 -5.22 6.85 -10.83
CA GLY A 145 -3.97 7.49 -10.41
C GLY A 145 -3.29 6.84 -9.21
N ALA A 146 -3.48 5.54 -8.98
CA ALA A 146 -2.65 4.77 -8.05
C ALA A 146 -1.22 4.63 -8.61
N ASP A 147 -0.23 4.57 -7.71
CA ASP A 147 1.19 4.37 -8.06
C ASP A 147 1.57 2.89 -8.03
N PHE A 148 0.84 2.06 -7.29
CA PHE A 148 0.98 0.60 -7.27
C PHE A 148 -0.30 -0.05 -6.72
N ILE A 149 -0.44 -1.34 -6.97
CA ILE A 149 -1.54 -2.13 -6.41
C ILE A 149 -1.04 -3.33 -5.60
N THR A 150 -1.82 -3.75 -4.61
CA THR A 150 -1.74 -5.11 -4.09
C THR A 150 -2.84 -5.93 -4.73
N PHE A 151 -2.51 -7.13 -5.23
CA PHE A 151 -3.43 -8.03 -5.89
C PHE A 151 -3.53 -9.37 -5.14
N GLY A 152 -4.73 -9.78 -4.80
CA GLY A 152 -4.96 -11.04 -4.09
C GLY A 152 -6.36 -11.20 -3.49
N PRO A 153 -6.59 -12.28 -2.74
CA PRO A 153 -5.59 -13.24 -2.24
C PRO A 153 -5.12 -14.20 -3.34
N ILE A 154 -3.79 -14.47 -3.43
CA ILE A 154 -3.26 -15.42 -4.42
C ILE A 154 -3.58 -16.85 -3.99
N TYR A 155 -3.36 -17.18 -2.72
CA TYR A 155 -3.63 -18.50 -2.16
C TYR A 155 -4.72 -18.41 -1.09
N LYS A 156 -5.28 -19.55 -0.71
CA LYS A 156 -6.26 -19.63 0.38
C LYS A 156 -5.68 -19.10 1.69
N THR A 157 -6.42 -18.25 2.37
CA THR A 157 -6.08 -17.76 3.70
C THR A 157 -7.29 -17.84 4.63
N PRO A 158 -7.11 -18.18 5.92
CA PRO A 158 -8.22 -18.25 6.88
C PRO A 158 -9.05 -16.96 6.92
N SER A 159 -8.40 -15.80 6.86
CA SER A 159 -9.05 -14.49 6.93
C SER A 159 -9.89 -14.13 5.70
N LYS A 160 -9.74 -14.85 4.58
CA LYS A 160 -10.40 -14.55 3.31
C LYS A 160 -11.32 -15.67 2.80
N LEU A 161 -11.46 -16.78 3.53
CA LEU A 161 -12.32 -17.92 3.14
C LEU A 161 -13.77 -17.51 2.82
N LYS A 162 -14.31 -16.53 3.54
CA LYS A 162 -15.68 -16.03 3.34
C LYS A 162 -15.90 -15.26 2.04
N TYR A 163 -14.83 -14.88 1.32
CA TYR A 163 -14.93 -14.11 0.06
C TYR A 163 -14.81 -14.97 -1.20
N GLY A 164 -14.83 -16.31 -1.05
CA GLY A 164 -14.81 -17.24 -2.18
C GLY A 164 -13.42 -17.76 -2.55
N LYS A 165 -13.34 -18.38 -3.75
CA LYS A 165 -12.10 -18.96 -4.26
C LYS A 165 -11.08 -17.87 -4.59
N PRO A 166 -9.80 -18.01 -4.17
CA PRO A 166 -8.74 -17.08 -4.57
C PRO A 166 -8.62 -16.99 -6.10
N PRO A 167 -8.38 -15.81 -6.67
CA PRO A 167 -8.11 -15.64 -8.11
C PRO A 167 -6.90 -16.43 -8.59
N GLY A 168 -5.86 -16.56 -7.76
CA GLY A 168 -4.70 -17.41 -8.06
C GLY A 168 -3.68 -16.77 -8.99
N ILE A 169 -2.66 -17.56 -9.32
CA ILE A 169 -1.49 -17.16 -10.12
C ILE A 169 -1.86 -16.78 -11.56
N ASP A 170 -2.78 -17.48 -12.20
CA ASP A 170 -3.16 -17.22 -13.59
C ASP A 170 -3.84 -15.87 -13.76
N VAL A 171 -4.65 -15.46 -12.76
CA VAL A 171 -5.26 -14.13 -12.79
C VAL A 171 -4.21 -13.05 -12.48
N LEU A 172 -3.24 -13.32 -11.61
CA LEU A 172 -2.10 -12.41 -11.38
C LEU A 172 -1.34 -12.12 -12.68
N ARG A 173 -1.00 -13.15 -13.47
CA ARG A 173 -0.36 -12.99 -14.81
C ARG A 173 -1.20 -12.09 -15.73
N LYS A 174 -2.52 -12.32 -15.78
CA LYS A 174 -3.44 -11.51 -16.59
C LYS A 174 -3.51 -10.07 -16.10
N VAL A 175 -3.53 -9.83 -14.78
CA VAL A 175 -3.49 -8.47 -14.21
C VAL A 175 -2.19 -7.79 -14.63
N LYS A 176 -1.04 -8.43 -14.38
CA LYS A 176 0.27 -7.86 -14.70
C LYS A 176 0.46 -7.54 -16.18
N SER A 177 -0.12 -8.35 -17.07
CA SER A 177 -0.07 -8.07 -18.53
C SER A 177 -0.97 -6.90 -18.97
N LYS A 178 -1.84 -6.38 -18.10
CA LYS A 178 -2.81 -5.34 -18.42
C LYS A 178 -2.51 -4.00 -17.76
N VAL A 179 -1.76 -3.98 -16.65
CA VAL A 179 -1.41 -2.76 -15.93
C VAL A 179 0.08 -2.45 -16.05
N SER A 180 0.42 -1.16 -16.07
CA SER A 180 1.80 -0.67 -16.17
C SER A 180 2.42 -0.40 -14.80
N ILE A 181 1.58 -0.13 -13.80
CA ILE A 181 2.03 0.13 -12.43
C ILE A 181 2.49 -1.16 -11.71
N PRO A 182 3.36 -1.06 -10.70
CA PRO A 182 3.81 -2.20 -9.92
C PRO A 182 2.66 -2.97 -9.27
N VAL A 183 2.73 -4.31 -9.34
CA VAL A 183 1.77 -5.25 -8.75
C VAL A 183 2.45 -6.05 -7.65
N PHE A 184 1.96 -5.90 -6.43
CA PHE A 184 2.39 -6.68 -5.27
C PHE A 184 1.38 -7.79 -4.99
N ALA A 185 1.82 -9.03 -5.09
CA ALA A 185 0.97 -10.17 -4.75
C ALA A 185 0.77 -10.28 -3.24
N ILE A 186 -0.46 -10.59 -2.81
CA ILE A 186 -0.80 -10.75 -1.40
C ILE A 186 -1.71 -11.94 -1.14
N GLY A 187 -1.59 -12.55 0.03
CA GLY A 187 -2.50 -13.58 0.54
C GLY A 187 -1.96 -15.00 0.40
N GLY A 188 -1.66 -15.61 1.54
CA GLY A 188 -1.24 -17.01 1.67
C GLY A 188 0.14 -17.34 1.13
N ILE A 189 0.98 -16.34 0.82
CA ILE A 189 2.30 -16.54 0.22
C ILE A 189 3.28 -17.02 1.31
N LYS A 190 3.90 -18.16 1.09
CA LYS A 190 5.02 -18.73 1.87
C LYS A 190 6.32 -18.56 1.10
N THR A 191 7.46 -18.79 1.76
CA THR A 191 8.80 -18.62 1.15
C THR A 191 9.02 -19.49 -0.08
N ASP A 192 8.56 -20.74 -0.06
CA ASP A 192 8.62 -21.69 -1.17
C ASP A 192 7.72 -21.32 -2.38
N MET A 193 6.73 -20.45 -2.17
CA MET A 193 5.80 -19.98 -3.21
C MET A 193 6.26 -18.66 -3.86
N VAL A 194 7.25 -17.97 -3.31
CA VAL A 194 7.68 -16.65 -3.79
C VAL A 194 8.15 -16.72 -5.24
N LYS A 195 8.94 -17.74 -5.58
CA LYS A 195 9.45 -17.89 -6.94
C LYS A 195 8.32 -17.96 -7.96
N GLU A 196 7.29 -18.78 -7.73
CA GLU A 196 6.12 -18.91 -8.61
C GLU A 196 5.38 -17.57 -8.79
N VAL A 197 5.23 -16.82 -7.69
CA VAL A 197 4.59 -15.49 -7.69
C VAL A 197 5.40 -14.48 -8.52
N MET A 198 6.72 -14.49 -8.38
CA MET A 198 7.60 -13.59 -9.14
C MET A 198 7.66 -13.98 -10.62
N ASP A 199 7.70 -15.28 -10.94
CA ASP A 199 7.65 -15.81 -12.31
C ASP A 199 6.30 -15.49 -13.00
N ALA A 200 5.24 -15.26 -12.22
CA ALA A 200 3.96 -14.78 -12.72
C ALA A 200 3.96 -13.27 -13.04
N GLY A 201 5.08 -12.57 -12.81
CA GLY A 201 5.29 -11.18 -13.15
C GLY A 201 4.99 -10.19 -12.03
N ALA A 202 4.77 -10.62 -10.78
CA ALA A 202 4.66 -9.70 -9.66
C ALA A 202 5.94 -8.86 -9.50
N ASP A 203 5.80 -7.59 -9.14
CA ASP A 203 6.94 -6.71 -8.85
C ASP A 203 7.44 -6.86 -7.40
N GLY A 204 6.63 -7.51 -6.57
CA GLY A 204 6.92 -7.81 -5.18
C GLY A 204 5.79 -8.55 -4.49
N ILE A 205 5.94 -8.75 -3.19
CA ILE A 205 4.94 -9.40 -2.34
C ILE A 205 4.57 -8.51 -1.16
N ALA A 206 3.32 -8.64 -0.70
CA ALA A 206 2.83 -8.03 0.52
C ALA A 206 2.48 -9.11 1.54
N LEU A 207 2.98 -8.96 2.77
CA LEU A 207 2.84 -9.95 3.83
C LEU A 207 2.27 -9.33 5.10
N ILE A 208 1.49 -10.12 5.84
CA ILE A 208 0.99 -9.83 7.19
C ILE A 208 1.50 -10.91 8.13
N SER A 209 0.74 -11.99 8.29
CA SER A 209 1.05 -13.10 9.21
C SER A 209 2.32 -13.86 8.85
N GLY A 210 2.70 -13.89 7.57
CA GLY A 210 3.94 -14.54 7.12
C GLY A 210 5.20 -13.99 7.78
N ILE A 211 5.16 -12.73 8.25
CA ILE A 211 6.24 -12.08 9.00
C ILE A 211 5.84 -11.90 10.46
N LEU A 212 4.73 -11.22 10.74
CA LEU A 212 4.37 -10.84 12.12
C LEU A 212 3.99 -12.02 13.02
N GLY A 213 3.59 -13.15 12.46
CA GLY A 213 3.29 -14.38 13.17
C GLY A 213 4.53 -15.28 13.44
N ALA A 214 5.71 -14.88 13.00
CA ALA A 214 6.91 -15.67 13.20
C ALA A 214 7.49 -15.49 14.62
N GLU A 215 8.22 -16.50 15.08
CA GLU A 215 8.95 -16.43 16.36
C GLU A 215 10.14 -15.47 16.30
N ASP A 216 10.92 -15.56 15.22
CA ASP A 216 11.98 -14.62 14.87
C ASP A 216 11.53 -13.81 13.62
N ILE A 217 11.03 -12.63 13.87
CA ILE A 217 10.51 -11.72 12.83
C ILE A 217 11.66 -11.25 11.93
N ALA A 218 12.83 -10.98 12.47
CA ALA A 218 13.96 -10.50 11.70
C ALA A 218 14.50 -11.58 10.76
N GLU A 219 14.68 -12.82 11.25
CA GLU A 219 15.12 -13.93 10.40
C GLU A 219 14.07 -14.30 9.37
N ARG A 220 12.79 -14.38 9.73
CA ARG A 220 11.70 -14.62 8.78
C ARG A 220 11.68 -13.57 7.66
N THR A 221 11.94 -12.33 7.99
CA THR A 221 12.06 -11.25 6.99
C THR A 221 13.24 -11.49 6.05
N ARG A 222 14.41 -11.88 6.58
CA ARG A 222 15.59 -12.21 5.77
C ARG A 222 15.35 -13.40 4.84
N GLU A 223 14.64 -14.43 5.32
CA GLU A 223 14.26 -15.58 4.49
C GLU A 223 13.46 -15.13 3.25
N PHE A 224 12.41 -14.33 3.43
CA PHE A 224 11.64 -13.80 2.31
C PHE A 224 12.47 -12.92 1.37
N LEU A 225 13.36 -12.10 1.90
CA LEU A 225 14.21 -11.23 1.08
C LEU A 225 15.28 -12.01 0.29
N ARG A 226 15.75 -13.17 0.79
CA ARG A 226 16.68 -14.04 0.04
C ARG A 226 16.03 -14.61 -1.22
N VAL A 227 14.77 -14.98 -1.16
CA VAL A 227 14.04 -15.56 -2.29
C VAL A 227 13.41 -14.51 -3.23
N LEU A 228 13.37 -13.24 -2.80
CA LEU A 228 12.93 -12.10 -3.62
C LEU A 228 14.04 -11.47 -4.48
N LYS A 229 15.25 -11.97 -4.39
CA LYS A 229 16.42 -11.45 -5.17
C LYS A 229 16.33 -11.79 -6.69
#